data_07d34625d5605b5c596889024f8b6782
#
_entry.id   07d34625d5605b5c596889024f8b6782
#
_cell.length_a   1.000
_cell.length_b   1.000
_cell.length_c   1.000
_cell.angle_alpha   90.00
_cell.angle_beta   90.00
_cell.angle_gamma   90.00
#
_symmetry.space_group_name_H-M   'P 1'
#
loop_
_entity.id
_entity.type
_entity.pdbx_description
1 polymer ?
#
loop_
_entity_poly.entity_id
_entity_poly.type
_entity_poly.pdbx_seq_one_letter_code
_entity_poly.pdbx_strand_id
1 'polypeptide(L)'
;MGSRETLDPLRNKMTAHTKPKRDNFLLDVVCENPMQIVAKVRQYFSLHAQDLIDLGELPSQLGISKQCLEISFEKVRGMSLAQALQEHRLNRLFAALTEQSRQGLGHAIQACGLSRTQGVVALFEQAFGIEMPSFLLTCRRAADDRCFRRNHPEPESLVLPT
;
A
#
# COMPACT_ATOMS: atom_id res chain seq x y z
N MET A 1 -74.74 10.88 49.11
CA MET A 1 -75.24 10.28 47.85
C MET A 1 -74.03 10.13 46.91
N GLY A 2 -73.57 8.94 46.90
CA GLY A 2 -72.32 8.55 46.34
C GLY A 2 -72.41 8.16 44.88
N SER A 3 -71.35 8.48 44.15
CA SER A 3 -71.12 7.86 42.87
C SER A 3 -69.73 7.30 42.88
N ARG A 4 -69.68 5.99 42.67
CA ARG A 4 -68.46 5.21 42.63
C ARG A 4 -67.82 5.38 41.24
N GLU A 5 -66.61 5.87 41.22
CA GLU A 5 -65.77 5.80 40.04
C GLU A 5 -65.06 4.47 40.05
N THR A 6 -65.22 3.75 38.95
CA THR A 6 -64.58 2.49 38.69
C THR A 6 -63.24 2.79 37.99
N LEU A 7 -62.14 2.32 38.62
CA LEU A 7 -60.78 2.38 38.13
C LEU A 7 -60.59 1.36 37.02
N ASP A 8 -60.25 1.84 35.80
CA ASP A 8 -59.74 1.00 34.73
C ASP A 8 -58.26 0.72 34.89
N PRO A 9 -57.78 -0.52 34.78
CA PRO A 9 -56.39 -0.85 34.87
C PRO A 9 -55.66 -0.57 33.58
N LEU A 10 -54.61 0.21 33.71
CA LEU A 10 -53.62 0.55 32.69
C LEU A 10 -53.13 -0.65 31.91
N ARG A 11 -53.47 -0.69 30.64
CA ARG A 11 -52.95 -1.65 29.65
C ARG A 11 -51.56 -1.15 29.19
N ASN A 12 -50.56 -1.66 29.84
CA ASN A 12 -49.16 -1.42 29.54
C ASN A 12 -48.80 -2.06 28.19
N LYS A 13 -48.87 -1.31 27.09
CA LYS A 13 -48.36 -1.72 25.80
C LYS A 13 -46.85 -1.49 25.82
N MET A 14 -46.09 -2.54 26.12
CA MET A 14 -44.69 -2.62 25.80
C MET A 14 -44.53 -2.53 24.27
N THR A 15 -44.17 -1.36 23.79
CA THR A 15 -43.66 -1.22 22.42
C THR A 15 -42.25 -1.81 22.42
N ALA A 16 -42.14 -3.02 21.91
CA ALA A 16 -40.87 -3.62 21.56
C ALA A 16 -40.17 -2.72 20.55
N HIS A 17 -39.12 -2.04 20.99
CA HIS A 17 -38.16 -1.40 20.10
C HIS A 17 -37.45 -2.51 19.31
N THR A 18 -38.01 -2.88 18.20
CA THR A 18 -37.32 -3.64 17.17
C THR A 18 -36.21 -2.73 16.66
N LYS A 19 -34.98 -3.00 17.10
CA LYS A 19 -33.79 -2.43 16.44
C LYS A 19 -33.94 -2.69 14.95
N PRO A 20 -33.82 -1.67 14.09
CA PRO A 20 -33.75 -1.94 12.67
C PRO A 20 -32.54 -2.85 12.45
N LYS A 21 -32.79 -4.06 11.97
CA LYS A 21 -31.79 -4.88 11.29
C LYS A 21 -31.11 -3.92 10.33
N ARG A 22 -29.83 -3.65 10.54
CA ARG A 22 -28.98 -3.05 9.51
C ARG A 22 -28.98 -4.07 8.37
N ASP A 23 -29.92 -3.89 7.49
CA ASP A 23 -29.98 -4.61 6.25
C ASP A 23 -28.63 -4.38 5.57
N ASN A 24 -27.93 -5.46 5.33
CA ASN A 24 -26.73 -5.56 4.49
C ASN A 24 -27.03 -5.19 3.04
N PHE A 25 -27.78 -4.11 2.82
CA PHE A 25 -28.25 -3.65 1.51
C PHE A 25 -27.18 -2.91 0.70
N LEU A 26 -25.91 -2.92 1.18
CA LEU A 26 -24.82 -2.21 0.55
C LEU A 26 -23.79 -3.12 -0.15
N LEU A 27 -24.09 -4.39 -0.37
CA LEU A 27 -23.13 -5.34 -0.92
C LEU A 27 -23.38 -5.80 -2.36
N ASP A 28 -24.37 -5.24 -3.03
CA ASP A 28 -24.56 -5.44 -4.48
C ASP A 28 -24.08 -4.25 -5.32
N VAL A 29 -23.05 -3.55 -4.87
CA VAL A 29 -22.21 -2.84 -5.83
C VAL A 29 -21.54 -3.94 -6.62
N VAL A 30 -21.92 -4.10 -7.88
CA VAL A 30 -21.25 -5.02 -8.82
C VAL A 30 -19.81 -4.56 -8.95
N CYS A 31 -19.00 -4.92 -7.98
CA CYS A 31 -17.56 -4.68 -8.04
C CYS A 31 -17.01 -5.67 -9.06
N GLU A 32 -16.24 -5.18 -10.01
CA GLU A 32 -15.36 -6.02 -10.80
C GLU A 32 -14.60 -6.99 -9.88
N ASN A 33 -14.13 -8.09 -10.42
CA ASN A 33 -13.36 -9.05 -9.64
C ASN A 33 -12.27 -8.32 -8.81
N PRO A 34 -12.24 -8.48 -7.47
CA PRO A 34 -11.29 -7.78 -6.60
C PRO A 34 -9.83 -7.93 -7.02
N MET A 35 -9.46 -9.08 -7.57
CA MET A 35 -8.11 -9.33 -8.11
C MET A 35 -7.79 -8.42 -9.30
N GLN A 36 -8.78 -8.19 -10.18
CA GLN A 36 -8.60 -7.29 -11.33
C GLN A 36 -8.48 -5.83 -10.88
N ILE A 37 -9.26 -5.43 -9.88
CA ILE A 37 -9.17 -4.09 -9.29
C ILE A 37 -7.75 -3.87 -8.71
N VAL A 38 -7.25 -4.80 -7.91
CA VAL A 38 -5.90 -4.72 -7.35
C VAL A 38 -4.84 -4.67 -8.45
N ALA A 39 -5.00 -5.46 -9.53
CA ALA A 39 -4.09 -5.44 -10.66
C ALA A 39 -4.10 -4.08 -11.39
N LYS A 40 -5.27 -3.49 -11.64
CA LYS A 40 -5.41 -2.15 -12.25
C LYS A 40 -4.72 -1.08 -11.41
N VAL A 41 -4.92 -1.09 -10.09
CA VAL A 41 -4.26 -0.12 -9.19
C VAL A 41 -2.75 -0.30 -9.18
N ARG A 42 -2.24 -1.52 -9.13
CA ARG A 42 -0.80 -1.79 -9.20
C ARG A 42 -0.20 -1.30 -10.52
N GLN A 43 -0.88 -1.52 -11.62
CA GLN A 43 -0.48 -1.01 -12.92
C GLN A 43 -0.46 0.52 -12.92
N TYR A 44 -1.50 1.17 -12.37
CA TYR A 44 -1.55 2.62 -12.24
C TYR A 44 -0.37 3.15 -11.41
N PHE A 45 -0.07 2.56 -10.27
CA PHE A 45 1.09 2.92 -9.45
C PHE A 45 2.42 2.81 -10.22
N SER A 46 2.55 1.78 -11.05
CA SER A 46 3.77 1.57 -11.85
C SER A 46 3.91 2.60 -12.98
N LEU A 47 2.83 2.98 -13.63
CA LEU A 47 2.83 3.97 -14.70
C LEU A 47 3.06 5.38 -14.17
N HIS A 48 2.50 5.71 -13.02
CA HIS A 48 2.61 7.02 -12.36
C HIS A 48 3.65 7.04 -11.24
N ALA A 49 4.65 6.23 -11.38
CA ALA A 49 5.60 5.97 -10.32
C ALA A 49 6.40 7.22 -9.89
N GLN A 50 6.58 8.20 -10.75
CA GLN A 50 7.28 9.46 -10.46
C GLN A 50 6.33 10.59 -10.01
N ASP A 51 5.02 10.37 -10.14
CA ASP A 51 4.02 11.39 -9.83
C ASP A 51 3.63 11.35 -8.36
N LEU A 52 3.17 12.49 -7.86
CA LEU A 52 2.49 12.55 -6.56
C LEU A 52 1.09 11.96 -6.74
N ILE A 53 0.97 10.66 -6.48
CA ILE A 53 -0.32 9.97 -6.56
C ILE A 53 -1.22 10.46 -5.43
N ASP A 54 -2.35 11.08 -5.79
CA ASP A 54 -3.44 11.40 -4.89
C ASP A 54 -4.44 10.24 -4.84
N LEU A 55 -4.52 9.59 -3.67
CA LEU A 55 -5.47 8.50 -3.46
C LEU A 55 -6.94 8.98 -3.48
N GLY A 56 -7.18 10.28 -3.27
CA GLY A 56 -8.53 10.86 -3.36
C GLY A 56 -9.04 10.89 -4.80
N GLU A 57 -8.17 11.11 -5.77
CA GLU A 57 -8.52 11.16 -7.18
C GLU A 57 -8.49 9.80 -7.87
N LEU A 58 -7.82 8.81 -7.27
CA LEU A 58 -7.64 7.48 -7.85
C LEU A 58 -8.95 6.79 -8.26
N PRO A 59 -10.05 6.87 -7.48
CA PRO A 59 -11.35 6.32 -7.88
C PRO A 59 -11.84 6.86 -9.22
N SER A 60 -11.72 8.19 -9.41
CA SER A 60 -12.13 8.87 -10.64
C SER A 60 -11.25 8.48 -11.83
N GLN A 61 -9.94 8.36 -11.61
CA GLN A 61 -8.98 8.00 -12.64
C GLN A 61 -9.19 6.56 -13.15
N LEU A 62 -9.59 5.65 -12.27
CA LEU A 62 -9.80 4.25 -12.61
C LEU A 62 -11.26 3.94 -12.98
N GLY A 63 -12.20 4.87 -12.78
CA GLY A 63 -13.63 4.63 -12.95
C GLY A 63 -14.20 3.60 -11.96
N ILE A 64 -13.61 3.49 -10.76
CA ILE A 64 -13.95 2.52 -9.72
C ILE A 64 -14.30 3.28 -8.45
N SER A 65 -15.40 2.90 -7.77
CA SER A 65 -15.75 3.58 -6.52
C SER A 65 -14.69 3.39 -5.44
N LYS A 66 -14.50 4.41 -4.59
CA LYS A 66 -13.57 4.34 -3.46
C LYS A 66 -13.81 3.12 -2.57
N GLN A 67 -15.08 2.82 -2.31
CA GLN A 67 -15.47 1.68 -1.49
C GLN A 67 -15.04 0.34 -2.12
N CYS A 68 -15.22 0.18 -3.45
CA CYS A 68 -14.77 -1.01 -4.16
C CYS A 68 -13.25 -1.17 -4.11
N LEU A 69 -12.50 -0.08 -4.23
CA LEU A 69 -11.04 -0.09 -4.09
C LEU A 69 -10.61 -0.57 -2.70
N GLU A 70 -11.15 0.03 -1.65
CA GLU A 70 -10.83 -0.31 -0.26
C GLU A 70 -11.17 -1.76 0.08
N ILE A 71 -12.39 -2.20 -0.27
CA ILE A 71 -12.84 -3.58 -0.02
C ILE A 71 -11.97 -4.59 -0.80
N SER A 72 -11.60 -4.26 -2.04
CA SER A 72 -10.79 -5.16 -2.87
C SER A 72 -9.37 -5.31 -2.31
N PHE A 73 -8.75 -4.22 -1.86
CA PHE A 73 -7.42 -4.29 -1.24
C PHE A 73 -7.45 -5.04 0.08
N GLU A 74 -8.45 -4.78 0.93
CA GLU A 74 -8.62 -5.51 2.19
C GLU A 74 -8.79 -7.02 1.94
N LYS A 75 -9.66 -7.40 1.01
CA LYS A 75 -9.93 -8.82 0.70
C LYS A 75 -8.74 -9.55 0.08
N VAL A 76 -8.01 -8.89 -0.83
CA VAL A 76 -6.95 -9.55 -1.63
C VAL A 76 -5.60 -9.45 -0.95
N ARG A 77 -5.32 -8.32 -0.29
CA ARG A 77 -4.00 -8.01 0.24
C ARG A 77 -3.97 -7.89 1.77
N GLY A 78 -5.13 -7.82 2.44
CA GLY A 78 -5.21 -7.59 3.89
C GLY A 78 -4.65 -6.23 4.32
N MET A 79 -4.65 -5.24 3.43
CA MET A 79 -4.08 -3.91 3.69
C MET A 79 -4.92 -2.81 3.07
N SER A 80 -4.78 -1.58 3.58
CA SER A 80 -5.42 -0.40 3.00
C SER A 80 -4.71 0.04 1.70
N LEU A 81 -5.43 0.83 0.89
CA LEU A 81 -4.86 1.41 -0.33
C LEU A 81 -3.66 2.33 -0.04
N ALA A 82 -3.70 3.06 1.08
CA ALA A 82 -2.59 3.91 1.52
C ALA A 82 -1.34 3.10 1.88
N GLN A 83 -1.51 1.98 2.57
CA GLN A 83 -0.42 1.04 2.86
C GLN A 83 0.16 0.42 1.59
N ALA A 84 -0.70 0.07 0.62
CA ALA A 84 -0.25 -0.45 -0.67
C ALA A 84 0.57 0.56 -1.47
N LEU A 85 0.18 1.85 -1.46
CA LEU A 85 0.96 2.91 -2.09
C LEU A 85 2.31 3.12 -1.38
N GLN A 86 2.33 3.10 -0.04
CA GLN A 86 3.56 3.22 0.74
C GLN A 86 4.51 2.04 0.45
N GLU A 87 4.01 0.80 0.43
CA GLU A 87 4.77 -0.39 0.05
C GLU A 87 5.36 -0.25 -1.36
N HIS A 88 4.56 0.21 -2.31
CA HIS A 88 5.01 0.44 -3.69
C HIS A 88 6.17 1.45 -3.74
N ARG A 89 6.06 2.58 -3.02
CA ARG A 89 7.10 3.60 -2.94
C ARG A 89 8.38 3.11 -2.29
N LEU A 90 8.27 2.30 -1.23
CA LEU A 90 9.43 1.70 -0.55
C LEU A 90 10.13 0.67 -1.45
N ASN A 91 9.39 -0.16 -2.17
CA ASN A 91 9.96 -1.11 -3.14
C ASN A 91 10.70 -0.38 -4.27
N ARG A 92 10.18 0.74 -4.74
CA ARG A 92 10.87 1.59 -5.72
C ARG A 92 12.13 2.20 -5.15
N LEU A 93 12.10 2.67 -3.91
CA LEU A 93 13.28 3.20 -3.25
C LEU A 93 14.36 2.11 -3.14
N PHE A 94 13.98 0.89 -2.74
CA PHE A 94 14.89 -0.25 -2.69
C PHE A 94 15.55 -0.51 -4.06
N ALA A 95 14.77 -0.57 -5.14
CA ALA A 95 15.27 -0.74 -6.49
C ALA A 95 16.20 0.41 -6.92
N ALA A 96 15.79 1.68 -6.69
CA ALA A 96 16.60 2.84 -7.02
C ALA A 96 17.95 2.86 -6.31
N LEU A 97 18.00 2.45 -5.04
CA LEU A 97 19.24 2.37 -4.26
C LEU A 97 20.17 1.23 -4.73
N THR A 98 19.61 0.14 -5.26
CA THR A 98 20.40 -0.97 -5.83
C THR A 98 20.97 -0.63 -7.20
N GLU A 99 20.17 0.03 -8.05
CA GLU A 99 20.57 0.36 -9.43
C GLU A 99 21.46 1.60 -9.49
N GLN A 100 21.14 2.61 -8.71
CA GLN A 100 21.73 3.94 -8.75
C GLN A 100 22.39 4.32 -7.41
N SER A 101 23.17 3.42 -6.85
CA SER A 101 23.81 3.55 -5.53
C SER A 101 24.67 4.82 -5.35
N ARG A 102 25.04 5.49 -6.44
CA ARG A 102 25.82 6.75 -6.44
C ARG A 102 24.94 8.00 -6.34
N GLN A 103 23.63 7.89 -6.55
CA GLN A 103 22.72 9.02 -6.35
C GLN A 103 22.61 9.36 -4.86
N GLY A 104 22.40 10.64 -4.57
CA GLY A 104 22.17 11.09 -3.20
C GLY A 104 20.88 10.50 -2.63
N LEU A 105 20.94 9.93 -1.44
CA LEU A 105 19.78 9.32 -0.76
C LEU A 105 18.56 10.24 -0.74
N GLY A 106 18.77 11.54 -0.49
CA GLY A 106 17.67 12.49 -0.47
C GLY A 106 16.94 12.64 -1.81
N HIS A 107 17.67 12.57 -2.91
CA HIS A 107 17.10 12.61 -4.25
C HIS A 107 16.32 11.32 -4.54
N ALA A 108 16.85 10.16 -4.21
CA ALA A 108 16.18 8.88 -4.37
C ALA A 108 14.85 8.80 -3.57
N ILE A 109 14.85 9.26 -2.32
CA ILE A 109 13.64 9.33 -1.49
C ILE A 109 12.58 10.21 -2.16
N GLN A 110 12.96 11.40 -2.61
CA GLN A 110 12.04 12.35 -3.24
C GLN A 110 11.52 11.83 -4.59
N ALA A 111 12.37 11.24 -5.42
CA ALA A 111 11.99 10.64 -6.70
C ALA A 111 11.02 9.46 -6.56
N CYS A 112 11.01 8.80 -5.40
CA CYS A 112 10.03 7.74 -5.07
C CYS A 112 8.73 8.27 -4.45
N GLY A 113 8.54 9.60 -4.37
CA GLY A 113 7.34 10.21 -3.77
C GLY A 113 7.27 10.05 -2.25
N LEU A 114 8.42 9.81 -1.59
CA LEU A 114 8.53 9.72 -0.14
C LEU A 114 9.02 11.06 0.42
N SER A 115 8.52 11.44 1.59
CA SER A 115 8.97 12.64 2.30
C SER A 115 9.98 12.26 3.39
N ARG A 116 11.04 13.04 3.53
CA ARG A 116 12.01 12.87 4.62
C ARG A 116 11.39 12.96 6.01
N THR A 117 10.29 13.70 6.14
CA THR A 117 9.57 13.87 7.40
C THR A 117 8.77 12.65 7.84
N GLN A 118 8.54 11.69 6.96
CA GLN A 118 7.74 10.49 7.23
C GLN A 118 8.53 9.35 7.88
N GLY A 119 9.72 9.60 8.39
CA GLY A 119 10.51 8.54 9.01
C GLY A 119 10.89 7.42 8.04
N VAL A 120 11.21 7.77 6.79
CA VAL A 120 11.51 6.81 5.69
C VAL A 120 12.53 5.76 6.09
N VAL A 121 13.53 6.13 6.91
CA VAL A 121 14.56 5.19 7.39
C VAL A 121 13.92 4.07 8.22
N ALA A 122 13.04 4.44 9.17
CA ALA A 122 12.35 3.46 10.01
C ALA A 122 11.36 2.60 9.21
N LEU A 123 10.66 3.22 8.26
CA LEU A 123 9.74 2.49 7.36
C LEU A 123 10.49 1.50 6.47
N PHE A 124 11.66 1.87 5.99
CA PHE A 124 12.51 1.00 5.18
C PHE A 124 13.01 -0.20 5.99
N GLU A 125 13.50 0.06 7.19
CA GLU A 125 13.97 -0.98 8.10
C GLU A 125 12.82 -1.94 8.49
N GLN A 126 11.65 -1.39 8.79
CA GLN A 126 10.46 -2.20 9.08
C GLN A 126 10.03 -3.07 7.88
N ALA A 127 10.11 -2.53 6.67
CA ALA A 127 9.67 -3.23 5.46
C ALA A 127 10.64 -4.32 5.00
N PHE A 128 11.96 -4.09 5.13
CA PHE A 128 13.00 -4.96 4.57
C PHE A 128 13.87 -5.66 5.62
N GLY A 129 13.74 -5.30 6.90
CA GLY A 129 14.55 -5.87 7.98
C GLY A 129 16.04 -5.49 7.91
N ILE A 130 16.38 -4.44 7.16
CA ILE A 130 17.76 -4.00 6.92
C ILE A 130 17.86 -2.51 7.22
N GLU A 131 18.83 -2.12 8.01
CA GLU A 131 19.13 -0.70 8.23
C GLU A 131 19.53 -0.01 6.92
N MET A 132 18.87 1.08 6.59
CA MET A 132 19.09 1.81 5.35
C MET A 132 20.55 2.25 5.13
N PRO A 133 21.31 2.78 6.13
CA PRO A 133 22.71 3.12 5.95
C PRO A 133 23.59 1.92 5.59
N SER A 134 23.37 0.78 6.24
CA SER A 134 24.09 -0.47 5.98
C SER A 134 23.79 -1.00 4.57
N PHE A 135 22.53 -0.95 4.16
CA PHE A 135 22.10 -1.30 2.81
C PHE A 135 22.76 -0.43 1.75
N LEU A 136 22.77 0.89 1.94
CA LEU A 136 23.43 1.83 1.02
C LEU A 136 24.92 1.55 0.87
N LEU A 137 25.61 1.28 1.98
CA LEU A 137 27.06 0.96 1.94
C LEU A 137 27.31 -0.30 1.13
N THR A 138 26.47 -1.33 1.33
CA THR A 138 26.53 -2.59 0.57
C THR A 138 26.29 -2.37 -0.91
N CYS A 139 25.28 -1.59 -1.30
CA CYS A 139 25.00 -1.26 -2.70
C CYS A 139 26.16 -0.51 -3.37
N ARG A 140 26.80 0.44 -2.65
CA ARG A 140 27.97 1.18 -3.16
C ARG A 140 29.14 0.27 -3.39
N ARG A 141 29.48 -0.59 -2.42
CA ARG A 141 30.57 -1.58 -2.56
C ARG A 141 30.33 -2.51 -3.76
N ALA A 142 29.10 -3.05 -3.89
CA ALA A 142 28.74 -3.89 -5.02
C ALA A 142 28.83 -3.16 -6.37
N ALA A 143 28.54 -1.86 -6.42
CA ALA A 143 28.71 -1.05 -7.62
C ALA A 143 30.17 -0.82 -7.97
N ASP A 144 31.02 -0.57 -6.97
CA ASP A 144 32.45 -0.40 -7.14
C ASP A 144 33.11 -1.70 -7.60
N ASP A 145 32.73 -2.85 -7.04
CA ASP A 145 33.21 -4.17 -7.46
C ASP A 145 32.81 -4.47 -8.91
N ARG A 146 31.58 -4.15 -9.32
CA ARG A 146 31.14 -4.30 -10.72
C ARG A 146 31.96 -3.42 -11.67
N CYS A 147 32.27 -2.19 -11.26
CA CYS A 147 33.08 -1.27 -12.03
C CYS A 147 34.52 -1.80 -12.15
N PHE A 148 35.09 -2.29 -11.05
CA PHE A 148 36.41 -2.89 -11.03
C PHE A 148 36.52 -4.08 -11.96
N ARG A 149 35.62 -5.06 -11.86
CA ARG A 149 35.61 -6.25 -12.73
C ARG A 149 35.45 -5.91 -14.22
N ARG A 150 34.67 -4.87 -14.54
CA ARG A 150 34.51 -4.41 -15.92
C ARG A 150 35.80 -3.84 -16.48
N ASN A 151 36.55 -3.12 -15.64
CA ASN A 151 37.80 -2.47 -16.05
C ASN A 151 39.01 -3.42 -15.99
N HIS A 152 38.87 -4.52 -15.25
CA HIS A 152 39.91 -5.54 -15.07
C HIS A 152 39.31 -6.91 -15.30
N PRO A 153 39.00 -7.26 -16.57
CA PRO A 153 38.49 -8.60 -16.88
C PRO A 153 39.57 -9.62 -16.48
N GLU A 154 39.15 -10.69 -15.78
CA GLU A 154 40.07 -11.78 -15.48
C GLU A 154 40.58 -12.35 -16.81
N PRO A 155 41.92 -12.63 -16.93
CA PRO A 155 42.44 -13.29 -18.10
C PRO A 155 41.71 -14.63 -18.22
N GLU A 156 41.13 -14.90 -19.41
CA GLU A 156 40.49 -16.17 -19.70
C GLU A 156 41.44 -17.28 -19.22
N SER A 157 40.93 -18.13 -18.33
CA SER A 157 41.71 -19.26 -17.80
C SER A 157 42.24 -20.04 -18.98
N LEU A 158 43.56 -19.99 -19.19
CA LEU A 158 44.26 -20.82 -20.20
C LEU A 158 43.82 -22.28 -19.94
N VAL A 159 42.87 -22.76 -20.71
CA VAL A 159 42.57 -24.17 -20.80
C VAL A 159 43.82 -24.80 -21.36
N LEU A 160 44.65 -25.39 -20.48
CA LEU A 160 45.79 -26.16 -20.90
C LEU A 160 45.26 -27.32 -21.74
N PRO A 161 45.68 -27.47 -23.02
CA PRO A 161 45.31 -28.62 -23.82
C PRO A 161 45.95 -29.87 -23.19
N THR A 162 45.11 -30.82 -22.84
CA THR A 162 45.50 -32.20 -22.45
C THR A 162 46.03 -32.98 -23.63
#